data_1f9a96d0bc7a6724f749c6fb59e15eca
#
_entry.id   1f9a96d0bc7a6724f749c6fb59e15eca
#
_cell.length_a   1.000
_cell.length_b   1.000
_cell.length_c   1.000
_cell.angle_alpha   90.00
_cell.angle_beta   90.00
_cell.angle_gamma   90.00
#
_symmetry.space_group_name_H-M   'P 1'
#
loop_
_entity.id
_entity.type
_entity.pdbx_description
1 polymer ?
#
loop_
_entity_poly.entity_id
_entity_poly.type
_entity_poly.pdbx_seq_one_letter_code
_entity_poly.pdbx_strand_id
1 'polypeptide(L)'
;MKSERSNERPIALEMRRDLPLEESLVRVMCQAARLLDGTGTGWLIGGSCGLALQGVEIGAQPRDLDLYVDTDQASAAARILEPYAVDEQKLDRTGIYESLLSHYAIGGIQVELVGGFKVCAAGSLYIVEAAYLREKHAEVRQLEGESLAIMPLAHELLFNILRERPDRYEAIARTINSCPSRHEAALTDLLSRNSWGEPALSVVKRLIPGL
;
A
#
# COMPACT_ATOMS: atom_id res chain seq x y z
N MET A 1 -15.92 -53.31 0.51
CA MET A 1 -16.03 -51.91 0.06
C MET A 1 -15.26 -51.05 1.04
N LYS A 2 -14.02 -50.66 0.67
CA LYS A 2 -13.18 -49.71 1.44
C LYS A 2 -13.45 -48.33 0.86
N SER A 3 -13.95 -47.43 1.70
CA SER A 3 -14.17 -46.02 1.38
C SER A 3 -12.79 -45.31 1.27
N GLU A 4 -12.43 -44.90 0.08
CA GLU A 4 -11.31 -43.95 -0.16
C GLU A 4 -11.74 -42.59 0.35
N ARG A 5 -11.15 -42.13 1.44
CA ARG A 5 -11.24 -40.72 1.86
C ARG A 5 -10.26 -39.95 1.00
N SER A 6 -10.77 -39.17 0.06
CA SER A 6 -10.01 -38.19 -0.69
C SER A 6 -9.40 -37.18 0.27
N ASN A 7 -8.06 -37.10 0.27
CA ASN A 7 -7.26 -36.19 1.05
C ASN A 7 -7.19 -34.85 0.31
N GLU A 8 -8.26 -34.07 0.35
CA GLU A 8 -8.25 -32.68 -0.14
C GLU A 8 -7.50 -31.83 0.88
N ARG A 9 -6.22 -31.60 0.62
CA ARG A 9 -5.46 -30.53 1.31
C ARG A 9 -6.09 -29.18 0.95
N PRO A 10 -6.41 -28.32 1.94
CA PRO A 10 -7.00 -27.03 1.64
C PRO A 10 -6.04 -26.18 0.77
N ILE A 11 -6.53 -25.69 -0.35
CA ILE A 11 -5.82 -24.79 -1.31
C ILE A 11 -5.23 -23.57 -0.59
N ALA A 12 -5.82 -23.15 0.53
CA ALA A 12 -5.32 -22.06 1.39
C ALA A 12 -3.92 -22.33 1.99
N LEU A 13 -3.48 -23.58 2.12
CA LEU A 13 -2.17 -23.91 2.69
C LEU A 13 -1.04 -23.84 1.66
N GLU A 14 -1.36 -24.03 0.36
CA GLU A 14 -0.38 -23.92 -0.73
C GLU A 14 -0.07 -22.46 -1.05
N MET A 15 -1.05 -21.54 -0.97
CA MET A 15 -0.83 -20.10 -1.19
C MET A 15 0.07 -19.44 -0.13
N ARG A 16 0.26 -20.05 1.06
CA ARG A 16 1.12 -19.51 2.12
C ARG A 16 2.62 -19.67 1.85
N ARG A 17 3.02 -20.63 1.01
CA ARG A 17 4.45 -20.96 0.80
C ARG A 17 5.19 -20.00 -0.13
N ASP A 18 4.46 -19.19 -0.90
CA ASP A 18 5.03 -18.31 -1.93
C ASP A 18 4.88 -16.80 -1.62
N LEU A 19 4.36 -16.43 -0.43
CA LEU A 19 4.31 -15.03 -0.05
C LEU A 19 5.71 -14.56 0.38
N PRO A 20 6.24 -13.47 -0.20
CA PRO A 20 7.55 -12.92 0.15
C PRO A 20 7.50 -12.13 1.47
N LEU A 21 6.68 -12.56 2.44
CA LEU A 21 6.41 -11.88 3.70
C LEU A 21 6.53 -12.84 4.88
N GLU A 22 7.04 -12.35 5.99
CA GLU A 22 7.05 -13.10 7.24
C GLU A 22 5.63 -13.33 7.77
N GLU A 23 5.41 -14.49 8.36
CA GLU A 23 4.09 -14.88 8.89
C GLU A 23 3.56 -13.93 9.96
N SER A 24 4.46 -13.34 10.79
CA SER A 24 4.14 -12.31 11.77
C SER A 24 3.48 -11.09 11.13
N LEU A 25 4.03 -10.63 10.00
CA LEU A 25 3.53 -9.48 9.26
C LEU A 25 2.19 -9.78 8.57
N VAL A 26 2.03 -10.99 8.01
CA VAL A 26 0.74 -11.44 7.45
C VAL A 26 -0.35 -11.42 8.51
N ARG A 27 -0.07 -11.94 9.72
CA ARG A 27 -1.03 -11.90 10.84
C ARG A 27 -1.41 -10.48 11.23
N VAL A 28 -0.45 -9.56 11.26
CA VAL A 28 -0.73 -8.15 11.61
C VAL A 28 -1.55 -7.45 10.52
N MET A 29 -1.30 -7.69 9.25
CA MET A 29 -2.14 -7.19 8.16
C MET A 29 -3.58 -7.69 8.27
N CYS A 30 -3.78 -8.98 8.51
CA CYS A 30 -5.10 -9.54 8.71
C CYS A 30 -5.79 -9.00 9.97
N GLN A 31 -5.03 -8.74 11.05
CA GLN A 31 -5.57 -8.12 12.26
C GLN A 31 -5.99 -6.67 12.00
N ALA A 32 -5.19 -5.89 11.28
CA ALA A 32 -5.54 -4.52 10.89
C ALA A 32 -6.82 -4.50 10.03
N ALA A 33 -6.94 -5.44 9.08
CA ALA A 33 -8.15 -5.59 8.28
C ALA A 33 -9.39 -5.84 9.15
N ARG A 34 -9.33 -6.80 10.07
CA ARG A 34 -10.45 -7.10 11.00
C ARG A 34 -10.86 -5.91 11.85
N LEU A 35 -9.89 -5.08 12.24
CA LEU A 35 -10.16 -3.90 13.06
C LEU A 35 -10.80 -2.77 12.26
N LEU A 36 -10.35 -2.54 11.02
CA LEU A 36 -10.73 -1.38 10.21
C LEU A 36 -11.88 -1.67 9.24
N ASP A 37 -12.09 -2.92 8.81
CA ASP A 37 -13.18 -3.28 7.92
C ASP A 37 -14.54 -3.13 8.63
N GLY A 38 -15.55 -2.70 7.88
CA GLY A 38 -16.89 -2.45 8.40
C GLY A 38 -17.05 -1.16 9.21
N THR A 39 -15.97 -0.40 9.40
CA THR A 39 -16.00 0.88 10.14
C THR A 39 -16.34 2.09 9.25
N GLY A 40 -16.43 1.89 7.93
CA GLY A 40 -16.62 2.95 6.94
C GLY A 40 -15.35 3.69 6.56
N THR A 41 -14.17 3.28 7.08
CA THR A 41 -12.89 3.86 6.68
C THR A 41 -12.39 3.23 5.38
N GLY A 42 -12.02 4.08 4.42
CA GLY A 42 -11.40 3.65 3.15
C GLY A 42 -9.88 3.51 3.30
N TRP A 43 -9.41 2.44 3.97
CA TRP A 43 -7.99 2.22 4.22
C TRP A 43 -7.32 1.36 3.15
N LEU A 44 -6.00 1.52 2.98
CA LEU A 44 -5.16 0.79 2.03
C LEU A 44 -3.82 0.41 2.67
N ILE A 45 -3.30 -0.76 2.31
CA ILE A 45 -1.91 -1.15 2.60
C ILE A 45 -1.01 -0.59 1.51
N GLY A 46 0.01 0.18 1.89
CA GLY A 46 1.03 0.67 0.98
C GLY A 46 2.44 0.23 1.37
N GLY A 47 3.42 1.01 0.92
CA GLY A 47 4.82 0.82 1.26
C GLY A 47 5.39 -0.54 0.90
N SER A 48 6.35 -1.00 1.70
CA SER A 48 7.06 -2.26 1.42
C SER A 48 6.16 -3.49 1.42
N CYS A 49 5.15 -3.53 2.28
CA CYS A 49 4.17 -4.61 2.32
C CYS A 49 3.32 -4.65 1.06
N GLY A 50 2.79 -3.50 0.64
CA GLY A 50 2.00 -3.37 -0.57
C GLY A 50 2.77 -3.76 -1.82
N LEU A 51 4.05 -3.38 -1.91
CA LEU A 51 4.95 -3.76 -2.99
C LEU A 51 5.19 -5.29 -3.03
N ALA A 52 5.51 -5.89 -1.88
CA ALA A 52 5.77 -7.33 -1.79
C ALA A 52 4.52 -8.15 -2.16
N LEU A 53 3.33 -7.76 -1.71
CA LEU A 53 2.06 -8.42 -2.06
C LEU A 53 1.74 -8.35 -3.56
N GLN A 54 2.30 -7.39 -4.28
CA GLN A 54 2.14 -7.22 -5.72
C GLN A 54 3.32 -7.79 -6.53
N GLY A 55 4.24 -8.50 -5.88
CA GLY A 55 5.36 -9.18 -6.53
C GLY A 55 6.49 -8.26 -6.99
N VAL A 56 6.61 -7.07 -6.40
CA VAL A 56 7.74 -6.17 -6.67
C VAL A 56 8.97 -6.62 -5.89
N GLU A 57 10.06 -6.85 -6.58
CA GLU A 57 11.34 -7.25 -5.99
C GLU A 57 12.05 -6.03 -5.38
N ILE A 58 11.92 -5.84 -4.07
CA ILE A 58 12.44 -4.67 -3.35
C ILE A 58 13.77 -4.91 -2.62
N GLY A 59 14.36 -6.08 -2.76
CA GLY A 59 15.68 -6.41 -2.23
C GLY A 59 15.79 -6.53 -0.70
N ALA A 60 14.73 -6.21 0.07
CA ALA A 60 14.68 -6.32 1.52
C ALA A 60 13.29 -6.78 1.97
N GLN A 61 13.24 -7.57 3.05
CA GLN A 61 11.97 -7.97 3.66
C GLN A 61 11.30 -6.76 4.32
N PRO A 62 9.98 -6.57 4.14
CA PRO A 62 9.20 -5.59 4.91
C PRO A 62 9.29 -5.86 6.41
N ARG A 63 9.33 -4.79 7.22
CA ARG A 63 9.46 -4.89 8.69
C ARG A 63 8.34 -4.19 9.43
N ASP A 64 7.63 -3.33 8.73
CA ASP A 64 6.57 -2.45 9.21
C ASP A 64 5.36 -2.52 8.26
N LEU A 65 4.23 -2.02 8.71
CA LEU A 65 2.99 -1.97 7.95
C LEU A 65 2.53 -0.52 7.82
N ASP A 66 2.46 0.00 6.59
CA ASP A 66 1.95 1.32 6.27
C ASP A 66 0.46 1.23 5.89
N LEU A 67 -0.39 1.94 6.64
CA LEU A 67 -1.83 2.06 6.39
C LEU A 67 -2.16 3.50 5.98
N TYR A 68 -2.84 3.65 4.86
CA TYR A 68 -3.23 4.96 4.32
C TYR A 68 -4.74 5.16 4.42
N VAL A 69 -5.13 6.34 4.86
CA VAL A 69 -6.54 6.80 4.93
C VAL A 69 -6.63 8.26 4.51
N ASP A 70 -7.83 8.74 4.18
CA ASP A 70 -8.06 10.16 3.94
C ASP A 70 -8.06 10.98 5.24
N THR A 71 -7.84 12.28 5.14
CA THR A 71 -7.72 13.21 6.29
C THR A 71 -8.94 13.14 7.21
N ASP A 72 -10.13 13.12 6.64
CA ASP A 72 -11.40 13.09 7.38
C ASP A 72 -11.66 11.77 8.09
N GLN A 73 -11.02 10.69 7.66
CA GLN A 73 -11.13 9.35 8.24
C GLN A 73 -10.00 9.03 9.24
N ALA A 74 -8.92 9.81 9.23
CA ALA A 74 -7.71 9.53 10.00
C ALA A 74 -7.97 9.42 11.51
N SER A 75 -8.76 10.35 12.09
CA SER A 75 -9.09 10.31 13.52
C SER A 75 -10.02 9.17 13.92
N ALA A 76 -10.87 8.70 12.99
CA ALA A 76 -11.71 7.53 13.23
C ALA A 76 -10.88 6.25 13.23
N ALA A 77 -9.99 6.10 12.26
CA ALA A 77 -9.06 4.98 12.19
C ALA A 77 -8.10 4.93 13.40
N ALA A 78 -7.57 6.10 13.80
CA ALA A 78 -6.70 6.20 14.98
C ALA A 78 -7.40 5.73 16.27
N ARG A 79 -8.66 6.10 16.49
CA ARG A 79 -9.45 5.62 17.64
C ARG A 79 -9.65 4.12 17.66
N ILE A 80 -9.82 3.50 16.51
CA ILE A 80 -9.96 2.04 16.40
C ILE A 80 -8.65 1.34 16.79
N LEU A 81 -7.53 1.92 16.41
CA LEU A 81 -6.19 1.38 16.68
C LEU A 81 -5.64 1.80 18.06
N GLU A 82 -6.33 2.67 18.80
CA GLU A 82 -5.90 3.21 20.11
C GLU A 82 -5.36 2.17 21.10
N PRO A 83 -5.95 0.95 21.23
CA PRO A 83 -5.41 -0.06 22.13
C PRO A 83 -3.98 -0.50 21.85
N TYR A 84 -3.45 -0.20 20.67
CA TYR A 84 -2.11 -0.54 20.21
C TYR A 84 -1.20 0.69 20.06
N ALA A 85 -1.68 1.88 20.44
CA ALA A 85 -0.99 3.14 20.17
C ALA A 85 0.36 3.23 20.88
N VAL A 86 1.37 3.70 20.15
CA VAL A 86 2.71 4.02 20.64
C VAL A 86 2.85 5.51 20.87
N ASP A 87 2.19 6.31 20.04
CA ASP A 87 2.13 7.77 20.15
C ASP A 87 0.74 8.31 19.79
N GLU A 88 0.55 9.61 20.00
CA GLU A 88 -0.67 10.31 19.59
C GLU A 88 -0.61 10.72 18.13
N GLN A 89 -1.74 10.65 17.43
CA GLN A 89 -1.86 11.15 16.07
C GLN A 89 -1.59 12.66 16.03
N LYS A 90 -0.66 13.07 15.19
CA LYS A 90 -0.27 14.46 15.01
C LYS A 90 -0.03 14.82 13.55
N LEU A 91 -0.15 16.11 13.23
CA LEU A 91 0.28 16.61 11.93
C LEU A 91 1.81 16.55 11.85
N ASP A 92 2.30 15.74 10.93
CA ASP A 92 3.71 15.66 10.57
C ASP A 92 3.98 16.44 9.27
N ARG A 93 5.02 17.27 9.30
CA ARG A 93 5.52 18.04 8.15
C ARG A 93 7.03 17.90 8.11
N THR A 94 7.48 16.77 7.59
CA THR A 94 8.90 16.47 7.54
C THR A 94 9.40 16.42 6.09
N GLY A 95 10.32 17.31 5.76
CA GLY A 95 10.91 17.39 4.43
C GLY A 95 9.87 17.69 3.35
N ILE A 96 9.62 16.73 2.47
CA ILE A 96 8.67 16.85 1.35
C ILE A 96 7.27 16.34 1.70
N TYR A 97 7.04 15.84 2.92
CA TYR A 97 5.83 15.14 3.33
C TYR A 97 4.94 15.98 4.24
N GLU A 98 3.64 15.79 4.10
CA GLU A 98 2.63 16.24 5.06
C GLU A 98 1.61 15.12 5.27
N SER A 99 1.31 14.77 6.53
CA SER A 99 0.28 13.79 6.89
C SER A 99 -0.18 13.94 8.35
N LEU A 100 -1.33 13.37 8.69
CA LEU A 100 -1.67 13.01 10.06
C LEU A 100 -1.05 11.65 10.36
N LEU A 101 0.01 11.63 11.16
CA LEU A 101 0.81 10.42 11.43
C LEU A 101 0.62 9.94 12.85
N SER A 102 0.49 8.64 13.02
CA SER A 102 0.50 7.94 14.30
C SER A 102 1.06 6.53 14.15
N HIS A 103 1.65 6.02 15.25
CA HIS A 103 2.31 4.72 15.26
C HIS A 103 1.65 3.78 16.28
N TYR A 104 1.63 2.50 15.93
CA TYR A 104 1.03 1.43 16.72
C TYR A 104 1.98 0.24 16.77
N ALA A 105 1.85 -0.59 17.82
CA ALA A 105 2.55 -1.86 17.95
C ALA A 105 1.52 -3.00 17.99
N ILE A 106 1.39 -3.73 16.90
CA ILE A 106 0.46 -4.86 16.77
C ILE A 106 1.27 -6.14 16.60
N GLY A 107 1.14 -7.08 17.51
CA GLY A 107 1.85 -8.36 17.42
C GLY A 107 3.39 -8.24 17.37
N GLY A 108 3.94 -7.16 17.92
CA GLY A 108 5.37 -6.85 17.87
C GLY A 108 5.85 -6.20 16.57
N ILE A 109 4.96 -5.92 15.63
CA ILE A 109 5.22 -5.21 14.37
C ILE A 109 4.82 -3.74 14.53
N GLN A 110 5.64 -2.83 14.02
CA GLN A 110 5.28 -1.41 13.90
C GLN A 110 4.25 -1.23 12.79
N VAL A 111 3.18 -0.48 13.08
CA VAL A 111 2.15 -0.09 12.12
C VAL A 111 2.10 1.43 12.08
N GLU A 112 2.19 2.02 10.90
CA GLU A 112 2.05 3.45 10.67
C GLU A 112 0.67 3.73 10.07
N LEU A 113 -0.08 4.65 10.67
CA LEU A 113 -1.31 5.18 10.10
C LEU A 113 -1.04 6.56 9.53
N VAL A 114 -1.14 6.66 8.20
CA VAL A 114 -0.83 7.85 7.41
C VAL A 114 -2.13 8.44 6.87
N GLY A 115 -2.61 9.50 7.50
CA GLY A 115 -3.86 10.18 7.13
C GLY A 115 -3.62 11.39 6.24
N GLY A 116 -4.33 11.49 5.11
CA GLY A 116 -4.29 12.65 4.23
C GLY A 116 -2.90 12.96 3.67
N PHE A 117 -2.21 11.95 3.20
CA PHE A 117 -0.82 12.04 2.77
C PHE A 117 -0.63 12.95 1.56
N LYS A 118 0.35 13.86 1.66
CA LYS A 118 0.76 14.76 0.59
C LYS A 118 2.27 14.77 0.43
N VAL A 119 2.71 14.95 -0.81
CA VAL A 119 4.13 15.07 -1.17
C VAL A 119 4.33 16.32 -2.02
N CYS A 120 5.22 17.21 -1.59
CA CYS A 120 5.62 18.42 -2.31
C CYS A 120 7.09 18.30 -2.68
N ALA A 121 7.41 17.98 -3.93
CA ALA A 121 8.79 17.79 -4.39
C ALA A 121 8.94 18.06 -5.88
N ALA A 122 10.10 18.53 -6.30
CA ALA A 122 10.47 18.71 -7.72
C ALA A 122 9.41 19.48 -8.54
N GLY A 123 8.77 20.50 -7.96
CA GLY A 123 7.70 21.27 -8.61
C GLY A 123 6.35 20.51 -8.71
N SER A 124 6.23 19.38 -8.03
CA SER A 124 5.00 18.57 -7.97
C SER A 124 4.26 18.79 -6.66
N LEU A 125 2.94 18.68 -6.72
CA LEU A 125 2.06 18.50 -5.57
C LEU A 125 1.26 17.22 -5.80
N TYR A 126 1.53 16.20 -5.00
CA TYR A 126 0.85 14.91 -5.03
C TYR A 126 0.02 14.73 -3.75
N ILE A 127 -1.29 14.56 -3.91
CA ILE A 127 -2.25 14.33 -2.81
C ILE A 127 -2.81 12.92 -2.97
N VAL A 128 -2.71 12.13 -1.91
CA VAL A 128 -3.23 10.77 -1.87
C VAL A 128 -4.68 10.79 -1.40
N GLU A 129 -5.58 10.38 -2.30
CA GLU A 129 -7.01 10.20 -2.04
C GLU A 129 -7.27 8.70 -1.78
N ALA A 130 -7.06 8.25 -0.53
CA ALA A 130 -7.03 6.82 -0.18
C ALA A 130 -8.36 6.12 -0.47
N ALA A 131 -9.50 6.72 -0.12
CA ALA A 131 -10.82 6.15 -0.39
C ALA A 131 -11.09 6.04 -1.89
N TYR A 132 -10.71 7.04 -2.67
CA TYR A 132 -10.82 7.02 -4.13
C TYR A 132 -9.97 5.91 -4.75
N LEU A 133 -8.70 5.80 -4.33
CA LEU A 133 -7.80 4.75 -4.82
C LEU A 133 -8.31 3.36 -4.45
N ARG A 134 -8.86 3.21 -3.23
CA ARG A 134 -9.49 1.95 -2.79
C ARG A 134 -10.64 1.54 -3.70
N GLU A 135 -11.52 2.47 -4.04
CA GLU A 135 -12.70 2.19 -4.86
C GLU A 135 -12.35 1.89 -6.33
N LYS A 136 -11.42 2.64 -6.91
CA LYS A 136 -11.17 2.63 -8.35
C LYS A 136 -9.99 1.77 -8.79
N HIS A 137 -8.94 1.67 -7.98
CA HIS A 137 -7.64 1.17 -8.44
C HIS A 137 -6.95 0.19 -7.49
N ALA A 138 -7.50 -0.04 -6.29
CA ALA A 138 -6.87 -0.95 -5.34
C ALA A 138 -6.82 -2.38 -5.88
N GLU A 139 -5.70 -3.04 -5.65
CA GLU A 139 -5.63 -4.49 -5.76
C GLU A 139 -6.17 -5.13 -4.48
N VAL A 140 -6.98 -6.16 -4.61
CA VAL A 140 -7.51 -6.90 -3.44
C VAL A 140 -6.85 -8.27 -3.38
N ARG A 141 -6.26 -8.60 -2.23
CA ARG A 141 -5.70 -9.92 -1.92
C ARG A 141 -6.49 -10.59 -0.80
N GLN A 142 -6.78 -11.86 -0.99
CA GLN A 142 -7.40 -12.69 0.05
C GLN A 142 -6.30 -13.40 0.84
N LEU A 143 -6.17 -13.08 2.13
CA LEU A 143 -5.21 -13.72 3.04
C LEU A 143 -5.91 -14.11 4.34
N GLU A 144 -5.79 -15.36 4.75
CA GLU A 144 -6.37 -15.89 6.01
C GLU A 144 -7.87 -15.60 6.19
N GLY A 145 -8.63 -15.49 5.10
CA GLY A 145 -10.05 -15.17 5.13
C GLY A 145 -10.36 -13.68 5.13
N GLU A 146 -9.34 -12.80 5.18
CA GLU A 146 -9.49 -11.36 5.12
C GLU A 146 -9.23 -10.81 3.72
N SER A 147 -9.93 -9.72 3.37
CA SER A 147 -9.74 -8.97 2.12
C SER A 147 -8.81 -7.79 2.38
N LEU A 148 -7.59 -7.84 1.84
CA LEU A 148 -6.62 -6.76 1.96
C LEU A 148 -6.67 -5.88 0.73
N ALA A 149 -7.03 -4.61 0.89
CA ALA A 149 -6.95 -3.61 -0.18
C ALA A 149 -5.55 -2.99 -0.19
N ILE A 150 -4.90 -3.01 -1.35
CA ILE A 150 -3.50 -2.64 -1.53
C ILE A 150 -3.41 -1.42 -2.43
N MET A 151 -2.55 -0.48 -2.07
CA MET A 151 -2.21 0.70 -2.88
C MET A 151 -1.82 0.27 -4.30
N PRO A 152 -2.37 0.91 -5.36
CA PRO A 152 -1.98 0.58 -6.72
C PRO A 152 -0.49 0.88 -6.96
N LEU A 153 0.17 0.07 -7.79
CA LEU A 153 1.57 0.29 -8.16
C LEU A 153 1.80 1.64 -8.83
N ALA A 154 0.79 2.23 -9.45
CA ALA A 154 0.83 3.58 -9.99
C ALA A 154 1.13 4.62 -8.90
N HIS A 155 0.46 4.53 -7.72
CA HIS A 155 0.77 5.36 -6.56
C HIS A 155 2.21 5.16 -6.11
N GLU A 156 2.61 3.92 -5.89
CA GLU A 156 3.95 3.58 -5.40
C GLU A 156 5.05 4.03 -6.36
N LEU A 157 4.83 3.95 -7.68
CA LEU A 157 5.76 4.46 -8.69
C LEU A 157 5.96 5.96 -8.54
N LEU A 158 4.86 6.74 -8.60
CA LEU A 158 4.88 8.19 -8.55
C LEU A 158 5.46 8.70 -7.22
N PHE A 159 5.06 8.10 -6.12
CA PHE A 159 5.60 8.41 -4.79
C PHE A 159 7.11 8.17 -4.70
N ASN A 160 7.59 7.00 -5.17
CA ASN A 160 9.02 6.69 -5.13
C ASN A 160 9.85 7.53 -6.11
N ILE A 161 9.28 8.03 -7.20
CA ILE A 161 9.92 9.03 -8.07
C ILE A 161 10.11 10.35 -7.31
N LEU A 162 9.06 10.87 -6.65
CA LEU A 162 9.12 12.14 -5.92
C LEU A 162 10.10 12.12 -4.74
N ARG A 163 10.30 10.98 -4.11
CA ARG A 163 11.28 10.81 -3.01
C ARG A 163 12.66 10.33 -3.47
N GLU A 164 12.90 10.32 -4.77
CA GLU A 164 14.20 9.98 -5.39
C GLU A 164 14.74 8.59 -4.96
N ARG A 165 13.88 7.55 -5.00
CA ARG A 165 14.24 6.18 -4.69
C ARG A 165 14.34 5.30 -5.95
N PRO A 166 15.44 5.41 -6.73
CA PRO A 166 15.61 4.65 -7.97
C PRO A 166 15.56 3.13 -7.75
N ASP A 167 16.08 2.65 -6.64
CA ASP A 167 16.00 1.25 -6.23
C ASP A 167 14.55 0.72 -6.16
N ARG A 168 13.61 1.60 -5.78
CA ARG A 168 12.18 1.26 -5.69
C ARG A 168 11.45 1.51 -7.00
N TYR A 169 11.51 2.73 -7.55
CA TYR A 169 10.70 3.06 -8.71
C TYR A 169 11.10 2.26 -9.96
N GLU A 170 12.36 1.83 -10.10
CA GLU A 170 12.79 0.97 -11.20
C GLU A 170 12.24 -0.46 -11.05
N ALA A 171 12.21 -1.00 -9.83
CA ALA A 171 11.60 -2.30 -9.56
C ALA A 171 10.08 -2.27 -9.82
N ILE A 172 9.40 -1.23 -9.35
CA ILE A 172 7.97 -1.03 -9.58
C ILE A 172 7.68 -0.90 -11.08
N ALA A 173 8.46 -0.09 -11.81
CA ALA A 173 8.30 0.08 -13.24
C ALA A 173 8.48 -1.24 -14.03
N ARG A 174 9.43 -2.10 -13.64
CA ARG A 174 9.56 -3.44 -14.23
C ARG A 174 8.28 -4.27 -14.06
N THR A 175 7.69 -4.23 -12.86
CA THR A 175 6.45 -4.97 -12.57
C THR A 175 5.27 -4.39 -13.37
N ILE A 176 5.12 -3.08 -13.44
CA ILE A 176 4.10 -2.40 -14.26
C ILE A 176 4.27 -2.78 -15.73
N ASN A 177 5.48 -2.73 -16.27
CA ASN A 177 5.76 -3.03 -17.68
C ASN A 177 5.58 -4.52 -18.04
N SER A 178 5.53 -5.41 -17.06
CA SER A 178 5.19 -6.82 -17.32
C SER A 178 3.70 -7.02 -17.63
N CYS A 179 2.83 -6.10 -17.19
CA CYS A 179 1.40 -6.11 -17.50
C CYS A 179 0.83 -4.67 -17.55
N PRO A 180 1.18 -3.85 -18.56
CA PRO A 180 0.87 -2.42 -18.60
C PRO A 180 -0.63 -2.12 -18.50
N SER A 181 -1.46 -2.87 -19.23
CA SER A 181 -2.92 -2.67 -19.26
C SER A 181 -3.60 -2.75 -17.89
N ARG A 182 -2.98 -3.42 -16.92
CA ARG A 182 -3.49 -3.51 -15.54
C ARG A 182 -3.30 -2.21 -14.76
N HIS A 183 -2.31 -1.40 -15.13
CA HIS A 183 -1.86 -0.24 -14.35
C HIS A 183 -2.09 1.10 -15.06
N GLU A 184 -2.33 1.07 -16.39
CA GLU A 184 -2.47 2.25 -17.24
C GLU A 184 -3.57 3.21 -16.75
N ALA A 185 -4.76 2.67 -16.44
CA ALA A 185 -5.88 3.48 -15.96
C ALA A 185 -5.54 4.22 -14.65
N ALA A 186 -4.93 3.52 -13.69
CA ALA A 186 -4.53 4.13 -12.42
C ALA A 186 -3.45 5.19 -12.61
N LEU A 187 -2.48 4.94 -13.48
CA LEU A 187 -1.38 5.86 -13.72
C LEU A 187 -1.86 7.13 -14.45
N THR A 188 -2.67 6.98 -15.49
CA THR A 188 -3.30 8.11 -16.22
C THR A 188 -4.15 8.96 -15.29
N ASP A 189 -4.94 8.32 -14.45
CA ASP A 189 -5.83 8.99 -13.51
C ASP A 189 -5.05 9.78 -12.45
N LEU A 190 -4.06 9.19 -11.82
CA LEU A 190 -3.20 9.88 -10.84
C LEU A 190 -2.41 11.04 -11.46
N LEU A 191 -1.94 10.88 -12.69
CA LEU A 191 -1.26 11.97 -13.40
C LEU A 191 -2.22 13.13 -13.71
N SER A 192 -3.48 12.85 -14.04
CA SER A 192 -4.47 13.88 -14.33
C SER A 192 -5.00 14.62 -13.11
N ARG A 193 -5.07 13.94 -11.97
CA ARG A 193 -5.65 14.47 -10.71
C ARG A 193 -4.67 15.29 -9.87
N ASN A 194 -3.38 15.26 -10.19
CA ASN A 194 -2.34 15.92 -9.41
C ASN A 194 -1.49 16.87 -10.27
N SER A 195 -0.68 17.70 -9.62
CA SER A 195 0.22 18.62 -10.29
C SER A 195 1.64 18.04 -10.33
N TRP A 196 2.24 17.99 -11.52
CA TRP A 196 3.53 17.34 -11.73
C TRP A 196 4.53 18.31 -12.35
N GLY A 197 5.71 18.40 -11.74
CA GLY A 197 6.85 19.09 -12.31
C GLY A 197 7.54 18.26 -13.40
N GLU A 198 8.17 18.94 -14.35
CA GLU A 198 8.87 18.29 -15.48
C GLU A 198 9.90 17.23 -15.07
N PRO A 199 10.68 17.40 -13.96
CA PRO A 199 11.60 16.36 -13.54
C PRO A 199 10.90 15.01 -13.26
N ALA A 200 9.78 15.02 -12.56
CA ALA A 200 9.02 13.81 -12.27
C ALA A 200 8.40 13.20 -13.53
N LEU A 201 7.79 14.03 -14.40
CA LEU A 201 7.20 13.57 -15.66
C LEU A 201 8.25 12.96 -16.60
N SER A 202 9.45 13.52 -16.66
CA SER A 202 10.54 12.97 -17.46
C SER A 202 10.94 11.57 -17.00
N VAL A 203 10.96 11.32 -15.69
CA VAL A 203 11.23 9.98 -15.14
C VAL A 203 10.10 9.03 -15.48
N VAL A 204 8.84 9.44 -15.32
CA VAL A 204 7.68 8.61 -15.69
C VAL A 204 7.74 8.20 -17.15
N LYS A 205 7.90 9.16 -18.08
CA LYS A 205 8.01 8.90 -19.54
C LYS A 205 9.14 7.93 -19.89
N ARG A 206 10.28 8.05 -19.18
CA ARG A 206 11.42 7.14 -19.38
C ARG A 206 11.12 5.71 -18.90
N LEU A 207 10.40 5.57 -17.79
CA LEU A 207 10.16 4.28 -17.14
C LEU A 207 8.98 3.52 -17.72
N ILE A 208 7.96 4.22 -18.20
CA ILE A 208 6.72 3.65 -18.73
C ILE A 208 6.55 4.08 -20.18
N PRO A 209 7.19 3.37 -21.12
CA PRO A 209 7.06 3.67 -22.55
C PRO A 209 5.63 3.34 -23.02
N GLY A 210 4.92 4.33 -23.51
CA GLY A 210 3.55 4.18 -24.02
C GLY A 210 2.48 4.96 -23.24
N LEU A 211 2.91 5.73 -22.26
CA LEU A 211 2.09 6.74 -21.55
C LEU A 211 2.07 8.05 -22.31
#